data_0eb3804bf2a6d76b16b5d42003cb737c
#
_entry.id   0eb3804bf2a6d76b16b5d42003cb737c
#
_cell.length_a   1.000
_cell.length_b   1.000
_cell.length_c   1.000
_cell.angle_alpha   90.00
_cell.angle_beta   90.00
_cell.angle_gamma   90.00
#
_symmetry.space_group_name_H-M   'P 1'
#
loop_
_entity.id
_entity.type
_entity.pdbx_description
1 polymer ?
#
loop_
_entity_poly.entity_id
_entity_poly.type
_entity_poly.pdbx_seq_one_letter_code
_entity_poly.pdbx_strand_id
1 'polypeptide(L)'
;GDDLVSAMQARSLDAALVYRSNALASPVTLKECEIVDLNDELAFAEQPYAVARETAHPELMKRLGESLSSDDARSDFEKLGFTWKLEEEE
;
A
#
# COMPACT_ATOMS: atom_id res chain seq x y z
N GLY A 1 5.63 -4.15 -10.10
CA GLY A 1 4.77 -3.06 -9.97
C GLY A 1 4.80 -2.04 -11.07
N ASP A 2 5.71 -1.11 -11.00
CA ASP A 2 5.73 0.02 -11.95
C ASP A 2 5.99 -0.41 -13.40
N ASP A 3 6.80 -1.45 -13.61
CA ASP A 3 7.10 -1.95 -14.94
C ASP A 3 5.85 -2.52 -15.64
N LEU A 4 5.00 -3.22 -14.87
CA LEU A 4 3.75 -3.75 -15.41
C LEU A 4 2.76 -2.64 -15.71
N VAL A 5 2.67 -1.62 -14.84
CA VAL A 5 1.83 -0.46 -15.07
C VAL A 5 2.29 0.30 -16.31
N SER A 6 3.59 0.50 -16.46
CA SER A 6 4.16 1.16 -17.64
C SER A 6 3.86 0.39 -18.93
N ALA A 7 3.93 -0.95 -18.89
CA ALA A 7 3.61 -1.79 -20.03
C ALA A 7 2.13 -1.72 -20.40
N MET A 8 1.25 -1.61 -19.43
CA MET A 8 -0.19 -1.38 -19.67
C MET A 8 -0.44 -0.05 -20.33
N GLN A 9 0.23 1.01 -19.84
CA GLN A 9 0.10 2.35 -20.42
C GLN A 9 0.61 2.41 -21.87
N ALA A 10 1.66 1.66 -22.17
CA ALA A 10 2.21 1.55 -23.52
C ALA A 10 1.39 0.60 -24.43
N ARG A 11 0.31 0.01 -23.91
CA ARG A 11 -0.55 -0.94 -24.61
C ARG A 11 0.17 -2.20 -25.08
N SER A 12 1.25 -2.58 -24.39
CA SER A 12 1.96 -3.83 -24.68
C SER A 12 1.36 -5.02 -23.95
N LEU A 13 0.44 -4.79 -22.99
CA LEU A 13 -0.27 -5.84 -22.26
C LEU A 13 -1.77 -5.57 -22.32
N ASP A 14 -2.55 -6.64 -22.39
CA ASP A 14 -4.01 -6.56 -22.30
C ASP A 14 -4.50 -6.64 -20.85
N ALA A 15 -3.75 -7.31 -19.99
CA ALA A 15 -4.06 -7.45 -18.57
C ALA A 15 -2.79 -7.62 -17.76
N ALA A 16 -2.81 -7.20 -16.51
CA ALA A 16 -1.69 -7.38 -15.58
C ALA A 16 -2.21 -7.59 -14.16
N LEU A 17 -1.48 -8.38 -13.39
CA LEU A 17 -1.74 -8.57 -11.97
C LEU A 17 -0.74 -7.72 -11.19
N VAL A 18 -1.25 -6.70 -10.49
CA VAL A 18 -0.41 -5.73 -9.78
C VAL A 18 -1.01 -5.45 -8.41
N TYR A 19 -0.23 -4.84 -7.52
CA TYR A 19 -0.79 -4.31 -6.29
C TYR A 19 -1.74 -3.16 -6.61
N ARG A 20 -2.86 -3.11 -5.89
CA ARG A 20 -3.86 -2.06 -6.05
C ARG A 20 -3.26 -0.66 -5.92
N SER A 21 -2.34 -0.47 -4.97
CA SER A 21 -1.67 0.81 -4.76
C SER A 21 -0.88 1.27 -5.98
N ASN A 22 -0.24 0.34 -6.70
CA ASN A 22 0.49 0.69 -7.92
C ASN A 22 -0.45 1.11 -9.05
N ALA A 23 -1.59 0.42 -9.18
CA ALA A 23 -2.60 0.78 -10.18
C ALA A 23 -3.20 2.16 -9.89
N LEU A 24 -3.55 2.43 -8.63
CA LEU A 24 -4.17 3.70 -8.23
C LEU A 24 -3.21 4.88 -8.26
N ALA A 25 -1.90 4.64 -8.23
CA ALA A 25 -0.90 5.70 -8.28
C ALA A 25 -0.81 6.37 -9.65
N SER A 26 -1.35 5.75 -10.70
CA SER A 26 -1.26 6.29 -12.07
C SER A 26 -2.62 6.81 -12.54
N PRO A 27 -2.73 8.13 -12.84
CA PRO A 27 -3.96 8.68 -13.40
C PRO A 27 -4.33 8.07 -14.77
N VAL A 28 -3.33 7.66 -15.55
CA VAL A 28 -3.57 7.03 -16.86
C VAL A 28 -4.21 5.66 -16.70
N THR A 29 -3.75 4.88 -15.72
CA THR A 29 -4.33 3.58 -15.39
C THR A 29 -5.79 3.72 -14.99
N LEU A 30 -6.10 4.71 -14.16
CA LEU A 30 -7.47 4.97 -13.72
C LEU A 30 -8.40 5.35 -14.89
N LYS A 31 -7.85 5.99 -15.91
CA LYS A 31 -8.60 6.46 -17.07
C LYS A 31 -8.80 5.39 -18.13
N GLU A 32 -7.79 4.59 -18.38
CA GLU A 32 -7.74 3.68 -19.53
C GLU A 32 -7.91 2.22 -19.18
N CYS A 33 -7.83 1.88 -17.89
CA CYS A 33 -7.89 0.50 -17.43
C CYS A 33 -9.04 0.30 -16.47
N GLU A 34 -9.60 -0.89 -16.48
CA GLU A 34 -10.55 -1.32 -15.48
C GLU A 34 -9.80 -2.06 -14.38
N ILE A 35 -10.03 -1.67 -13.13
CA ILE A 35 -9.43 -2.32 -11.98
C ILE A 35 -10.43 -3.33 -11.41
N VAL A 36 -10.03 -4.60 -11.41
CA VAL A 36 -10.85 -5.69 -10.87
C VAL A 36 -10.19 -6.21 -9.61
N ASP A 37 -10.87 -6.08 -8.48
CA ASP A 37 -10.37 -6.58 -7.21
C ASP A 37 -10.52 -8.10 -7.13
N LEU A 38 -9.42 -8.76 -6.72
CA LEU A 38 -9.39 -10.20 -6.55
C LEU A 38 -9.82 -10.59 -5.14
N ASN A 39 -10.84 -10.46 -4.61
CA ASN A 39 -11.29 -10.67 -3.22
C ASN A 39 -10.90 -12.02 -2.59
N ASP A 40 -9.67 -12.45 -2.80
CA ASP A 40 -9.12 -13.69 -2.26
C ASP A 40 -8.07 -13.36 -1.19
N GLU A 41 -8.07 -14.08 -0.08
CA GLU A 41 -7.11 -13.88 1.01
C GLU A 41 -5.67 -14.01 0.52
N LEU A 42 -5.41 -14.87 -0.45
CA LEU A 42 -4.08 -15.05 -1.03
C LEU A 42 -3.62 -13.87 -1.88
N ALA A 43 -4.54 -12.98 -2.24
CA ALA A 43 -4.21 -11.77 -3.01
C ALA A 43 -3.75 -10.61 -2.13
N PHE A 44 -3.78 -10.75 -0.81
CA PHE A 44 -3.36 -9.72 0.12
C PHE A 44 -1.94 -9.99 0.61
N ALA A 45 -1.07 -8.99 0.48
CA ALA A 45 0.26 -9.03 1.05
C ALA A 45 0.29 -8.15 2.31
N GLU A 46 0.68 -8.72 3.43
CA GLU A 46 0.82 -7.98 4.68
C GLU A 46 2.28 -7.54 4.83
N GLN A 47 2.46 -6.25 5.12
CA GLN A 47 3.78 -5.74 5.42
C GLN A 47 3.83 -5.35 6.88
N PRO A 48 4.58 -6.09 7.70
CA PRO A 48 4.69 -5.77 9.11
C PRO A 48 5.60 -4.58 9.35
N TYR A 49 5.33 -3.88 10.42
CA TYR A 49 6.16 -2.81 10.93
C TYR A 49 6.80 -3.28 12.24
N ALA A 50 8.06 -3.01 12.41
CA ALA A 50 8.76 -3.37 13.62
C ALA A 50 9.83 -2.34 13.99
N VAL A 51 10.07 -2.18 15.27
CA VAL A 51 11.12 -1.31 15.80
C VAL A 51 12.25 -2.19 16.34
N ALA A 52 13.48 -1.84 16.02
CA ALA A 52 14.64 -2.54 16.56
C ALA A 52 14.69 -2.40 18.09
N ARG A 53 14.92 -3.51 18.79
CA ARG A 53 14.95 -3.52 20.27
C ARG A 53 15.97 -2.57 20.85
N GLU A 54 17.13 -2.45 20.19
CA GLU A 54 18.24 -1.63 20.64
C GLU A 54 18.38 -0.37 19.80
N THR A 55 17.25 0.20 19.37
CA THR A 55 17.29 1.46 18.62
C THR A 55 17.96 2.55 19.43
N ALA A 56 18.78 3.37 18.76
CA ALA A 56 19.39 4.55 19.37
C ALA A 56 18.38 5.69 19.59
N HIS A 57 17.17 5.56 19.07
CA HIS A 57 16.14 6.62 19.08
C HIS A 57 14.80 6.12 19.55
N PRO A 58 14.69 5.60 20.81
CA PRO A 58 13.44 4.99 21.27
C PRO A 58 12.26 5.98 21.31
N GLU A 59 12.48 7.23 21.69
CA GLU A 59 11.42 8.23 21.72
C GLU A 59 10.94 8.59 20.32
N LEU A 60 11.85 8.72 19.38
CA LEU A 60 11.51 9.00 17.99
C LEU A 60 10.72 7.85 17.38
N MET A 61 11.10 6.60 17.66
CA MET A 61 10.39 5.43 17.18
C MET A 61 8.99 5.33 17.79
N LYS A 62 8.84 5.71 19.04
CA LYS A 62 7.53 5.80 19.68
C LYS A 62 6.63 6.80 18.98
N ARG A 63 7.15 7.98 18.67
CA ARG A 63 6.41 9.01 17.93
C ARG A 63 6.03 8.55 16.53
N LEU A 64 6.94 7.84 15.85
CA LEU A 64 6.65 7.27 14.54
C LEU A 64 5.50 6.28 14.63
N GLY A 65 5.53 5.38 15.60
CA GLY A 65 4.46 4.41 15.82
C GLY A 65 3.12 5.07 16.11
N GLU A 66 3.12 6.11 16.93
CA GLU A 66 1.91 6.88 17.21
C GLU A 66 1.36 7.58 15.96
N SER A 67 2.26 8.14 15.15
CA SER A 67 1.87 8.76 13.88
C SER A 67 1.28 7.75 12.90
N LEU A 68 1.91 6.58 12.78
CA LEU A 68 1.41 5.51 11.92
C LEU A 68 0.07 4.96 12.39
N SER A 69 -0.22 5.03 13.69
CA SER A 69 -1.47 4.56 14.28
C SER A 69 -2.58 5.62 14.25
N SER A 70 -2.29 6.82 13.78
CA SER A 70 -3.26 7.92 13.76
C SER A 70 -4.34 7.71 12.71
N ASP A 71 -5.49 8.35 12.89
CA ASP A 71 -6.58 8.32 11.92
C ASP A 71 -6.17 8.98 10.61
N ASP A 72 -5.33 10.02 10.67
CA ASP A 72 -4.82 10.70 9.48
C ASP A 72 -3.95 9.77 8.64
N ALA A 73 -3.06 9.01 9.27
CA ALA A 73 -2.22 8.03 8.58
C ALA A 73 -3.07 6.94 7.94
N ARG A 74 -4.05 6.43 8.68
CA ARG A 74 -4.98 5.43 8.16
C ARG A 74 -5.71 5.93 6.93
N SER A 75 -6.24 7.14 6.99
CA SER A 75 -6.94 7.76 5.87
C SER A 75 -6.03 7.90 4.66
N ASP A 76 -4.78 8.34 4.85
CA ASP A 76 -3.83 8.51 3.77
C ASP A 76 -3.47 7.17 3.11
N PHE A 77 -3.22 6.13 3.91
CA PHE A 77 -2.93 4.80 3.37
C PHE A 77 -4.12 4.24 2.58
N GLU A 78 -5.33 4.40 3.10
CA GLU A 78 -6.53 3.91 2.42
C GLU A 78 -6.76 4.64 1.09
N LYS A 79 -6.51 5.93 1.02
CA LYS A 79 -6.58 6.70 -0.22
C LYS A 79 -5.60 6.23 -1.28
N LEU A 80 -4.44 5.71 -0.86
CA LEU A 80 -3.42 5.18 -1.75
C LEU A 80 -3.67 3.73 -2.15
N GLY A 81 -4.76 3.14 -1.69
CA GLY A 81 -5.15 1.78 -2.07
C GLY A 81 -4.69 0.69 -1.11
N PHE A 82 -4.18 1.06 0.05
CA PHE A 82 -3.77 0.09 1.07
C PHE A 82 -4.91 -0.21 2.04
N THR A 83 -4.94 -1.43 2.55
CA THR A 83 -5.78 -1.79 3.68
C THR A 83 -4.96 -1.61 4.95
N TRP A 84 -5.48 -0.84 5.90
CA TRP A 84 -4.78 -0.53 7.14
C TRP A 84 -5.16 -1.52 8.23
N LYS A 85 -4.19 -2.28 8.73
CA LYS A 85 -4.42 -3.30 9.75
C LYS A 85 -3.51 -3.14 10.96
N LEU A 86 -3.08 -1.93 11.26
CA LEU A 86 -2.26 -1.71 12.44
C LEU A 86 -3.14 -1.83 13.68
N GLU A 87 -2.90 -2.87 14.45
CA GLU A 87 -3.56 -3.07 15.73
C GLU A 87 -2.68 -2.48 16.83
N GLU A 88 -3.31 -1.90 17.84
CA GLU A 88 -2.59 -1.45 19.00
C GLU A 88 -2.08 -2.67 19.76
N GLU A 89 -0.78 -2.70 20.02
CA GLU A 89 -0.22 -3.72 20.91
C GLU A 89 -0.57 -3.39 22.35
N GLU A 90 -1.03 -4.37 23.01
CA GLU A 90 -1.36 -4.28 24.44
C GLU A 90 -0.11 -4.25 25.31
#